data_8dcf19fb717a73f1c20e64585f3a7187
#
_entry.id   8dcf19fb717a73f1c20e64585f3a7187
#
_cell.length_a   1.000
_cell.length_b   1.000
_cell.length_c   1.000
_cell.angle_alpha   90.00
_cell.angle_beta   90.00
_cell.angle_gamma   90.00
#
_symmetry.space_group_name_H-M   'P 1'
#
loop_
_entity.id
_entity.type
_entity.pdbx_description
1 polymer ?
#
loop_
_entity_poly.entity_id
_entity_poly.type
_entity_poly.pdbx_seq_one_letter_code
_entity_poly.pdbx_strand_id
1 'polypeptide(L)'
;MGDNVRTDDNVKADDVCACCHHKNTPRDAKEQKQLQNRINRIIGQLNGIKSMIVDNRYCGDILIQIGAVESALQSLGYIILQDHMQTCVVEEIKKGNEAIMEEAVELIKKLK
;
A
#
# COMPACT_ATOMS: atom_id res chain seq x y z
N MET A 1 -3.57 17.92 8.60
CA MET A 1 -3.35 17.37 8.38
C MET A 1 -2.99 16.74 8.27
N GLY A 2 -2.86 16.65 8.46
CA GLY A 2 -2.67 15.74 8.35
C GLY A 2 -2.21 15.07 8.46
N ASP A 3 -2.23 15.00 8.59
CA ASP A 3 -1.88 14.25 8.86
C ASP A 3 -1.63 13.49 9.09
N ASN A 4 -1.85 13.48 9.31
CA ASN A 4 -1.63 12.65 9.70
C ASN A 4 -1.40 11.99 9.86
N VAL A 5 -1.60 11.96 10.03
CA VAL A 5 -1.40 11.14 10.31
C VAL A 5 -1.06 10.67 10.88
N ARG A 6 -1.16 10.83 11.20
CA ARG A 6 -0.81 10.23 11.81
C ARG A 6 -0.87 9.73 12.42
N THR A 7 -1.10 9.87 12.68
CA THR A 7 -1.03 9.25 13.33
C THR A 7 -0.94 8.68 13.72
N ASP A 8 -1.24 8.66 13.81
CA ASP A 8 -1.03 7.92 14.27
C ASP A 8 -0.45 7.43 14.56
N ASP A 9 -0.48 7.79 14.32
CA ASP A 9 0.25 7.09 14.61
C ASP A 9 0.51 6.73 15.57
N ASN A 10 -0.10 7.12 15.64
CA ASN A 10 -0.03 6.51 16.73
C ASN A 10 -0.52 5.23 16.82
N VAL A 11 -0.87 4.69 16.00
CA VAL A 11 -1.03 3.32 16.03
C VAL A 11 -0.48 2.69 17.24
N LYS A 12 -1.10 1.73 17.77
CA LYS A 12 -0.57 1.04 18.88
C LYS A 12 0.47 0.08 18.45
N ALA A 13 1.69 0.44 18.70
CA ALA A 13 2.80 -0.36 18.29
C ALA A 13 2.77 -1.75 18.89
N ASP A 14 2.22 -1.87 20.08
CA ASP A 14 2.25 -3.15 20.74
C ASP A 14 1.26 -4.15 20.17
N ASP A 15 0.39 -3.71 19.27
CA ASP A 15 -0.59 -4.61 18.69
C ASP A 15 -0.06 -5.38 17.50
N VAL A 16 1.17 -5.12 17.06
CA VAL A 16 1.74 -5.79 15.92
C VAL A 16 3.12 -6.27 16.27
N CYS A 17 3.61 -7.24 15.53
CA CYS A 17 4.95 -7.73 15.77
C CYS A 17 5.97 -6.67 15.37
N ALA A 18 7.15 -6.77 15.95
CA ALA A 18 8.19 -5.77 15.69
C ALA A 18 8.52 -5.68 14.22
N CYS A 19 8.47 -6.78 13.49
CA CYS A 19 8.83 -6.76 12.07
C CYS A 19 7.83 -5.96 11.25
N CYS A 20 6.62 -5.71 11.77
CA CYS A 20 5.61 -5.00 11.02
C CYS A 20 5.80 -3.50 11.05
N HIS A 21 6.62 -2.98 11.94
CA HIS A 21 6.88 -1.54 11.99
C HIS A 21 7.96 -1.12 11.03
N HIS A 22 8.96 -1.96 10.85
CA HIS A 22 10.05 -1.68 9.91
C HIS A 22 10.42 -2.98 9.23
N LYS A 23 10.76 -2.88 7.97
CA LYS A 23 11.30 -4.04 7.27
C LYS A 23 12.67 -4.34 7.82
N ASN A 24 12.91 -5.62 8.11
CA ASN A 24 14.25 -6.04 8.50
C ASN A 24 15.22 -5.90 7.34
N THR A 25 14.71 -6.10 6.11
CA THR A 25 15.51 -5.91 4.90
C THR A 25 14.95 -4.69 4.18
N PRO A 26 15.59 -3.53 4.29
CA PRO A 26 15.08 -2.32 3.65
C PRO A 26 15.05 -2.47 2.14
N ARG A 27 14.10 -1.78 1.51
CA ARG A 27 14.09 -1.70 0.06
C ARG A 27 15.30 -0.89 -0.38
N ASP A 28 15.91 -1.30 -1.51
CA ASP A 28 17.01 -0.49 -2.03
C ASP A 28 16.44 0.78 -2.67
N ALA A 29 17.35 1.69 -3.05
CA ALA A 29 16.93 2.99 -3.56
C ALA A 29 16.13 2.87 -4.84
N LYS A 30 16.46 1.89 -5.67
CA LYS A 30 15.77 1.69 -6.93
C LYS A 30 14.34 1.25 -6.69
N GLU A 31 14.14 0.31 -5.78
CA GLU A 31 12.81 -0.18 -5.45
C GLU A 31 11.95 0.92 -4.85
N GLN A 32 12.53 1.70 -3.93
CA GLN A 32 11.79 2.81 -3.35
C GLN A 32 11.37 3.80 -4.41
N LYS A 33 12.26 4.11 -5.34
CA LYS A 33 11.97 5.06 -6.40
C LYS A 33 10.83 4.56 -7.27
N GLN A 34 10.86 3.28 -7.62
CA GLN A 34 9.81 2.71 -8.46
C GLN A 34 8.45 2.78 -7.78
N LEU A 35 8.41 2.46 -6.48
CA LEU A 35 7.15 2.53 -5.75
C LEU A 35 6.66 3.97 -5.63
N GLN A 36 7.57 4.90 -5.36
CA GLN A 36 7.21 6.31 -5.27
C GLN A 36 6.68 6.82 -6.60
N ASN A 37 7.28 6.39 -7.71
CA ASN A 37 6.82 6.80 -9.02
C ASN A 37 5.41 6.30 -9.30
N ARG A 38 5.10 5.08 -8.88
CA ARG A 38 3.74 4.55 -9.02
C ARG A 38 2.75 5.38 -8.21
N ILE A 39 3.13 5.72 -6.98
CA ILE A 39 2.26 6.53 -6.12
C ILE A 39 2.07 7.91 -6.72
N ASN A 40 3.14 8.51 -7.23
CA ASN A 40 3.02 9.84 -7.84
C ASN A 40 2.08 9.83 -9.04
N ARG A 41 2.09 8.75 -9.81
CA ARG A 41 1.16 8.62 -10.93
C ARG A 41 -0.27 8.53 -10.44
N ILE A 42 -0.49 7.80 -9.36
CA ILE A 42 -1.83 7.69 -8.78
C ILE A 42 -2.29 9.03 -8.24
N ILE A 43 -1.40 9.78 -7.60
CA ILE A 43 -1.73 11.12 -7.13
C ILE A 43 -2.14 12.01 -8.30
N GLY A 44 -1.41 11.92 -9.41
CA GLY A 44 -1.77 12.68 -10.60
C GLY A 44 -3.14 12.30 -11.12
N GLN A 45 -3.46 11.01 -11.13
CA GLN A 45 -4.78 10.55 -11.55
C GLN A 45 -5.88 11.07 -10.64
N LEU A 46 -5.62 11.09 -9.33
CA LEU A 46 -6.60 11.63 -8.39
C LEU A 46 -6.81 13.10 -8.59
N ASN A 47 -5.75 13.85 -8.85
CA ASN A 47 -5.88 15.27 -9.16
C ASN A 47 -6.69 15.48 -10.42
N GLY A 48 -6.51 14.61 -11.42
CA GLY A 48 -7.31 14.68 -12.63
C GLY A 48 -8.79 14.46 -12.36
N ILE A 49 -9.11 13.49 -11.52
CA ILE A 49 -10.49 13.22 -11.14
C ILE A 49 -11.08 14.44 -10.43
N LYS A 50 -10.30 15.05 -9.55
CA LYS A 50 -10.75 16.25 -8.86
C LYS A 50 -11.10 17.36 -9.85
N SER A 51 -10.26 17.56 -10.87
CA SER A 51 -10.54 18.54 -11.90
C SER A 51 -11.81 18.21 -12.67
N MET A 52 -12.03 16.93 -12.96
CA MET A 52 -13.23 16.52 -13.68
C MET A 52 -14.48 16.83 -12.88
N ILE A 53 -14.41 16.66 -11.57
CA ILE A 53 -15.54 16.98 -10.70
C ILE A 53 -15.83 18.49 -10.74
N VAL A 54 -14.77 19.28 -10.65
CA VAL A 54 -14.91 20.76 -10.69
C VAL A 54 -15.51 21.21 -12.02
N ASP A 55 -15.11 20.56 -13.11
CA ASP A 55 -15.58 20.89 -14.45
C ASP A 55 -16.95 20.30 -14.77
N ASN A 56 -17.55 19.59 -13.83
CA ASN A 56 -18.82 18.93 -14.04
C ASN A 56 -18.80 18.00 -15.24
N ARG A 57 -17.72 17.22 -15.35
CA ARG A 57 -17.61 16.25 -16.43
C ARG A 57 -18.65 15.16 -16.26
N TYR A 58 -18.93 14.46 -17.35
CA TYR A 58 -19.89 13.38 -17.35
C TYR A 58 -19.52 12.32 -16.31
N CYS A 59 -20.52 11.89 -15.54
CA CYS A 59 -20.26 10.95 -14.44
C CYS A 59 -19.62 9.66 -14.89
N GLY A 60 -20.01 9.16 -16.07
CA GLY A 60 -19.42 7.93 -16.58
C GLY A 60 -17.93 8.03 -16.79
N ASP A 61 -17.47 9.18 -17.28
CA ASP A 61 -16.04 9.38 -17.47
C ASP A 61 -15.30 9.39 -16.14
N ILE A 62 -15.91 10.02 -15.13
CA ILE A 62 -15.29 10.07 -13.82
C ILE A 62 -15.20 8.66 -13.23
N LEU A 63 -16.27 7.88 -13.38
CA LEU A 63 -16.27 6.51 -12.85
C LEU A 63 -15.22 5.64 -13.53
N ILE A 64 -15.01 5.84 -14.83
CA ILE A 64 -13.95 5.10 -15.54
C ILE A 64 -12.59 5.44 -14.94
N GLN A 65 -12.36 6.72 -14.65
CA GLN A 65 -11.08 7.11 -14.07
C GLN A 65 -10.91 6.57 -12.66
N ILE A 66 -11.99 6.51 -11.88
CA ILE A 66 -11.93 5.91 -10.56
C ILE A 66 -11.56 4.44 -10.66
N GLY A 67 -12.14 3.73 -11.61
CA GLY A 67 -11.78 2.32 -11.83
C GLY A 67 -10.31 2.16 -12.17
N ALA A 68 -9.76 3.08 -12.96
CA ALA A 68 -8.34 3.03 -13.30
C ALA A 68 -7.47 3.22 -12.07
N VAL A 69 -7.87 4.14 -11.18
CA VAL A 69 -7.12 4.36 -9.94
C VAL A 69 -7.19 3.13 -9.04
N GLU A 70 -8.37 2.52 -8.96
CA GLU A 70 -8.53 1.31 -8.16
C GLU A 70 -7.60 0.21 -8.66
N SER A 71 -7.52 0.03 -9.98
CA SER A 71 -6.63 -0.97 -10.54
C SER A 71 -5.17 -0.66 -10.25
N ALA A 72 -4.80 0.61 -10.34
CA ALA A 72 -3.43 1.00 -10.06
C ALA A 72 -3.07 0.77 -8.61
N LEU A 73 -4.00 1.05 -7.69
CA LEU A 73 -3.78 0.80 -6.28
C LEU A 73 -3.64 -0.69 -6.00
N GLN A 74 -4.47 -1.51 -6.64
CA GLN A 74 -4.38 -2.95 -6.44
C GLN A 74 -3.04 -3.48 -6.94
N SER A 75 -2.58 -3.00 -8.09
CA SER A 75 -1.27 -3.41 -8.59
C SER A 75 -0.15 -3.03 -7.64
N LEU A 76 -0.22 -1.82 -7.10
CA LEU A 76 0.76 -1.38 -6.12
C LEU A 76 0.72 -2.28 -4.89
N GLY A 77 -0.49 -2.60 -4.43
CA GLY A 77 -0.65 -3.47 -3.27
C GLY A 77 -0.04 -4.84 -3.48
N TYR A 78 -0.24 -5.41 -4.67
CA TYR A 78 0.32 -6.73 -4.96
C TYR A 78 1.84 -6.70 -5.01
N ILE A 79 2.43 -5.64 -5.52
CA ILE A 79 3.88 -5.51 -5.55
C ILE A 79 4.43 -5.48 -4.12
N ILE A 80 3.80 -4.71 -3.26
CA ILE A 80 4.23 -4.61 -1.87
C ILE A 80 4.01 -5.93 -1.15
N LEU A 81 2.88 -6.60 -1.41
CA LEU A 81 2.60 -7.89 -0.82
C LEU A 81 3.65 -8.92 -1.22
N GLN A 82 4.01 -8.94 -2.51
CA GLN A 82 5.01 -9.88 -2.99
C GLN A 82 6.34 -9.67 -2.28
N ASP A 83 6.75 -8.41 -2.13
CA ASP A 83 7.97 -8.11 -1.40
C ASP A 83 7.88 -8.56 0.04
N HIS A 84 6.73 -8.33 0.67
CA HIS A 84 6.51 -8.72 2.05
C HIS A 84 6.65 -10.25 2.21
N MET A 85 6.04 -11.01 1.27
CA MET A 85 6.12 -12.46 1.35
C MET A 85 7.54 -12.97 1.14
N GLN A 86 8.26 -12.34 0.22
CA GLN A 86 9.61 -12.82 -0.11
C GLN A 86 10.66 -12.42 0.91
N THR A 87 10.41 -11.38 1.68
CA THR A 87 11.38 -10.91 2.65
C THR A 87 10.89 -11.08 4.07
N CYS A 88 9.92 -10.28 4.49
CA CYS A 88 9.52 -10.25 5.90
C CYS A 88 8.95 -11.58 6.36
N VAL A 89 8.10 -12.20 5.55
CA VAL A 89 7.46 -13.46 5.95
C VAL A 89 8.50 -14.58 6.02
N VAL A 90 9.36 -14.66 5.01
CA VAL A 90 10.38 -15.70 4.98
C VAL A 90 11.31 -15.55 6.18
N GLU A 91 11.71 -14.32 6.50
CA GLU A 91 12.60 -14.09 7.63
C GLU A 91 11.97 -14.51 8.94
N GLU A 92 10.68 -14.18 9.12
CA GLU A 92 10.00 -14.53 10.36
C GLU A 92 9.81 -16.03 10.49
N ILE A 93 9.54 -16.72 9.38
CA ILE A 93 9.43 -18.16 9.41
C ILE A 93 10.75 -18.79 9.81
N LYS A 94 11.85 -18.28 9.29
CA LYS A 94 13.17 -18.81 9.65
C LYS A 94 13.47 -18.62 11.13
N LYS A 95 12.89 -17.60 11.75
CA LYS A 95 13.04 -17.36 13.17
C LYS A 95 12.09 -18.20 14.01
N GLY A 96 11.21 -18.95 13.37
CA GLY A 96 10.26 -19.79 14.09
C GLY A 96 8.95 -19.11 14.37
N ASN A 97 8.71 -17.93 13.85
CA ASN A 97 7.47 -17.20 14.08
C ASN A 97 6.43 -17.63 13.05
N GLU A 98 5.71 -18.70 13.37
CA GLU A 98 4.73 -19.23 12.42
C GLU A 98 3.45 -18.39 12.37
N ALA A 99 3.23 -17.55 13.37
CA ALA A 99 2.06 -16.69 13.37
C ALA A 99 2.08 -15.69 12.19
N ILE A 100 3.27 -15.46 11.61
CA ILE A 100 3.37 -14.54 10.48
C ILE A 100 2.56 -15.04 9.29
N MET A 101 2.34 -16.34 9.17
CA MET A 101 1.55 -16.88 8.08
C MET A 101 0.10 -16.45 8.18
N GLU A 102 -0.45 -16.48 9.39
CA GLU A 102 -1.82 -16.02 9.58
C GLU A 102 -1.95 -14.55 9.30
N GLU A 103 -0.96 -13.78 9.74
CA GLU A 103 -0.95 -12.36 9.47
C GLU A 103 -0.92 -12.10 7.97
N ALA A 104 -0.10 -12.86 7.24
CA ALA A 104 0.00 -12.70 5.80
C ALA A 104 -1.33 -12.97 5.11
N VAL A 105 -2.04 -14.01 5.57
CA VAL A 105 -3.34 -14.32 4.99
C VAL A 105 -4.32 -13.18 5.22
N GLU A 106 -4.31 -12.58 6.41
CA GLU A 106 -5.19 -11.46 6.69
C GLU A 106 -4.87 -10.26 5.80
N LEU A 107 -3.58 -10.03 5.54
CA LEU A 107 -3.19 -8.93 4.66
C LEU A 107 -3.66 -9.18 3.23
N ILE A 108 -3.58 -10.42 2.76
CA ILE A 108 -4.07 -10.76 1.44
C ILE A 108 -5.54 -10.45 1.32
N LYS A 109 -6.32 -10.75 2.35
CA LYS A 109 -7.75 -10.50 2.32
C LYS A 109 -8.08 -9.03 2.18
N LYS A 110 -7.21 -8.16 2.65
CA LYS A 110 -7.45 -6.72 2.57
C LYS A 110 -7.24 -6.16 1.17
N LEU A 111 -6.55 -6.89 0.32
CA LEU A 111 -6.28 -6.41 -1.04
C LEU A 111 -7.37 -6.76 -2.03
N LYS A 112 -8.20 -7.72 -1.69
CA LYS A 112 -9.16 -8.27 -2.64
C LYS A 112 -9.56 -7.38 -3.80
#